data_77554e02875484c575fa576b238d671d
#
_entry.id   77554e02875484c575fa576b238d671d
#
_cell.length_a   1.000
_cell.length_b   1.000
_cell.length_c   1.000
_cell.angle_alpha   90.00
_cell.angle_beta   90.00
_cell.angle_gamma   90.00
#
_symmetry.space_group_name_H-M   'P 1'
#
loop_
_entity.id
_entity.type
_entity.pdbx_description
1 polymer ?
#
loop_
_entity_poly.entity_id
_entity_poly.type
_entity_poly.pdbx_seq_one_letter_code
_entity_poly.pdbx_strand_id
1 'polypeptide(L)'
;MTPEEVRTLFKYNAWANERLLSSLRSLDPERFARYLKASHGSIRGTLAHLAAAEWIWLERLRGHSPDQLLPEAEFETIEMATRRLAEIDRELWDYVTGLNETDLEGRRDYVTTEGKPYSNVLQDMLLHLINHSSYHRGQVASLLRQVEATPLATDLILYLRALSP
;
A
#
# COMPACT_ATOMS: atom_id res chain seq x y z
N MET A 1 -8.22 -7.21 -17.20
CA MET A 1 -8.98 -7.43 -15.94
C MET A 1 -10.36 -6.80 -16.06
N THR A 2 -11.35 -7.40 -15.42
CA THR A 2 -12.67 -6.78 -15.28
C THR A 2 -12.68 -5.78 -14.11
N PRO A 3 -13.62 -4.82 -14.06
CA PRO A 3 -13.77 -3.93 -12.90
C PRO A 3 -14.00 -4.69 -11.58
N GLU A 4 -14.66 -5.85 -11.62
CA GLU A 4 -14.91 -6.66 -10.42
C GLU A 4 -13.63 -7.35 -9.91
N GLU A 5 -12.76 -7.82 -10.81
CA GLU A 5 -11.44 -8.35 -10.44
C GLU A 5 -10.58 -7.26 -9.79
N VAL A 6 -10.60 -6.03 -10.33
CA VAL A 6 -9.92 -4.88 -9.73
C VAL A 6 -10.44 -4.61 -8.32
N ARG A 7 -11.78 -4.50 -8.15
CA ARG A 7 -12.39 -4.29 -6.83
C ARG A 7 -12.00 -5.39 -5.84
N THR A 8 -11.97 -6.64 -6.28
CA THR A 8 -11.55 -7.78 -5.44
C THR A 8 -10.10 -7.62 -4.96
N LEU A 9 -9.19 -7.21 -5.85
CA LEU A 9 -7.79 -6.98 -5.50
C LEU A 9 -7.61 -5.80 -4.53
N PHE A 10 -8.39 -4.72 -4.67
CA PHE A 10 -8.31 -3.58 -3.75
C PHE A 10 -8.95 -3.87 -2.39
N LYS A 11 -10.02 -4.66 -2.33
CA LYS A 11 -10.54 -5.22 -1.06
C LYS A 11 -9.48 -6.10 -0.36
N TYR A 12 -8.80 -6.95 -1.14
CA TYR A 12 -7.67 -7.73 -0.61
C TYR A 12 -6.58 -6.82 -0.08
N ASN A 13 -6.19 -5.75 -0.81
CA ASN A 13 -5.13 -4.84 -0.36
C ASN A 13 -5.46 -4.21 1.00
N ALA A 14 -6.66 -3.65 1.14
CA ALA A 14 -7.13 -3.07 2.40
C ALA A 14 -7.17 -4.11 3.54
N TRP A 15 -7.67 -5.31 3.29
CA TRP A 15 -7.66 -6.42 4.26
C TRP A 15 -6.23 -6.80 4.67
N ALA A 16 -5.30 -6.86 3.72
CA ALA A 16 -3.91 -7.19 4.00
C ALA A 16 -3.20 -6.08 4.79
N ASN A 17 -3.48 -4.81 4.48
CA ASN A 17 -2.99 -3.64 5.22
C ASN A 17 -3.53 -3.66 6.66
N GLU A 18 -4.82 -3.93 6.88
CA GLU A 18 -5.41 -4.05 8.21
C GLU A 18 -4.76 -5.16 9.04
N ARG A 19 -4.49 -6.32 8.45
CA ARG A 19 -3.77 -7.43 9.12
C ARG A 19 -2.34 -7.04 9.48
N LEU A 20 -1.65 -6.36 8.58
CA LEU A 20 -0.31 -5.83 8.87
C LEU A 20 -0.34 -4.88 10.05
N LEU A 21 -1.24 -3.89 10.04
CA LEU A 21 -1.42 -2.91 11.12
C LEU A 21 -1.83 -3.58 12.44
N SER A 22 -2.65 -4.63 12.39
CA SER A 22 -3.01 -5.43 13.57
C SER A 22 -1.80 -6.11 14.18
N SER A 23 -0.80 -6.51 13.37
CA SER A 23 0.47 -7.07 13.87
C SER A 23 1.33 -6.06 14.61
N LEU A 24 1.08 -4.76 14.43
CA LEU A 24 1.84 -3.68 15.09
C LEU A 24 1.24 -3.26 16.43
N ARG A 25 0.00 -3.62 16.76
CA ARG A 25 -0.74 -3.10 17.92
C ARG A 25 -0.06 -3.34 19.26
N SER A 26 0.70 -4.41 19.39
CA SER A 26 1.46 -4.77 20.61
C SER A 26 2.91 -4.33 20.58
N LEU A 27 3.33 -3.66 19.51
CA LEU A 27 4.71 -3.24 19.34
C LEU A 27 4.93 -1.92 20.08
N ASP A 28 6.00 -1.86 20.86
CA ASP A 28 6.40 -0.61 21.51
C ASP A 28 7.02 0.38 20.50
N PRO A 29 7.00 1.69 20.81
CA PRO A 29 7.55 2.71 19.92
C PRO A 29 9.04 2.54 19.59
N GLU A 30 9.84 1.98 20.52
CA GLU A 30 11.26 1.75 20.30
C GLU A 30 11.48 0.70 19.22
N ARG A 31 10.78 -0.45 19.27
CA ARG A 31 10.87 -1.50 18.26
C ARG A 31 10.32 -1.04 16.90
N PHE A 32 9.27 -0.22 16.91
CA PHE A 32 8.69 0.35 15.70
C PHE A 32 9.67 1.24 14.94
N ALA A 33 10.46 2.06 15.66
CA ALA A 33 11.40 2.99 15.06
C ALA A 33 12.84 2.44 14.95
N ARG A 34 13.11 1.26 15.54
CA ARG A 34 14.48 0.66 15.60
C ARG A 34 15.07 0.48 14.21
N TYR A 35 16.32 0.93 14.04
CA TYR A 35 17.06 0.71 12.80
C TYR A 35 17.45 -0.77 12.65
N LEU A 36 17.05 -1.40 11.57
CA LEU A 36 17.17 -2.84 11.30
C LEU A 36 17.99 -3.17 10.04
N LYS A 37 18.79 -2.22 9.53
CA LYS A 37 19.59 -2.36 8.30
C LYS A 37 18.73 -2.77 7.06
N ALA A 38 17.46 -2.38 7.04
CA ALA A 38 16.56 -2.59 5.92
C ALA A 38 16.62 -1.43 4.91
N SER A 39 16.07 -1.60 3.71
CA SER A 39 16.04 -0.59 2.65
C SER A 39 15.43 0.76 3.11
N HIS A 40 14.46 0.72 4.02
CA HIS A 40 13.82 1.89 4.61
C HIS A 40 14.14 2.03 6.11
N GLY A 41 15.24 1.45 6.56
CA GLY A 41 15.81 1.61 7.89
C GLY A 41 15.08 0.87 9.02
N SER A 42 13.75 0.93 9.08
CA SER A 42 12.94 0.42 10.20
C SER A 42 11.57 -0.10 9.75
N ILE A 43 10.79 -0.66 10.68
CA ILE A 43 9.37 -0.98 10.45
C ILE A 43 8.61 0.30 10.11
N ARG A 44 8.82 1.37 10.88
CA ARG A 44 8.24 2.69 10.63
C ARG A 44 8.55 3.20 9.22
N GLY A 45 9.82 3.24 8.84
CA GLY A 45 10.24 3.73 7.52
C GLY A 45 9.69 2.88 6.37
N THR A 46 9.62 1.55 6.54
CA THR A 46 9.06 0.66 5.50
C THR A 46 7.54 0.83 5.38
N LEU A 47 6.83 1.03 6.49
CA LEU A 47 5.39 1.29 6.49
C LEU A 47 5.09 2.67 5.90
N ALA A 48 5.87 3.69 6.25
CA ALA A 48 5.78 5.03 5.67
C ALA A 48 5.97 4.99 4.14
N HIS A 49 6.97 4.25 3.67
CA HIS A 49 7.21 4.08 2.24
C HIS A 49 6.05 3.36 1.54
N LEU A 50 5.52 2.28 2.13
CA LEU A 50 4.36 1.59 1.59
C LEU A 50 3.17 2.54 1.41
N ALA A 51 2.81 3.26 2.46
CA ALA A 51 1.68 4.20 2.43
C ALA A 51 1.92 5.37 1.47
N ALA A 52 3.13 5.94 1.46
CA ALA A 52 3.48 7.03 0.56
C ALA A 52 3.49 6.58 -0.91
N ALA A 53 3.86 5.33 -1.19
CA ALA A 53 3.78 4.76 -2.53
C ALA A 53 2.32 4.53 -2.97
N GLU A 54 1.45 3.99 -2.11
CA GLU A 54 0.02 3.87 -2.43
C GLU A 54 -0.60 5.24 -2.71
N TRP A 55 -0.29 6.25 -1.88
CA TRP A 55 -0.78 7.61 -2.07
C TRP A 55 -0.29 8.24 -3.38
N ILE A 56 1.01 8.18 -3.70
CA ILE A 56 1.51 8.84 -4.91
C ILE A 56 0.98 8.17 -6.17
N TRP A 57 0.76 6.85 -6.14
CA TRP A 57 0.12 6.15 -7.25
C TRP A 57 -1.35 6.54 -7.38
N LEU A 58 -2.08 6.70 -6.28
CA LEU A 58 -3.45 7.21 -6.29
C LEU A 58 -3.53 8.61 -6.93
N GLU A 59 -2.60 9.53 -6.56
CA GLU A 59 -2.55 10.86 -7.16
C GLU A 59 -2.27 10.78 -8.67
N ARG A 60 -1.36 9.92 -9.11
CA ARG A 60 -1.09 9.69 -10.54
C ARG A 60 -2.30 9.12 -11.27
N LEU A 61 -3.05 8.22 -10.66
CA LEU A 61 -4.30 7.68 -11.18
C LEU A 61 -5.37 8.77 -11.36
N ARG A 62 -5.39 9.77 -10.49
CA ARG A 62 -6.25 10.96 -10.53
C ARG A 62 -5.77 12.03 -11.54
N GLY A 63 -4.61 11.84 -12.16
CA GLY A 63 -4.02 12.79 -13.10
C GLY A 63 -3.11 13.85 -12.46
N HIS A 64 -2.79 13.69 -11.18
CA HIS A 64 -1.82 14.54 -10.49
C HIS A 64 -0.46 13.84 -10.46
N SER A 65 0.62 14.62 -10.48
CA SER A 65 1.98 14.06 -10.42
C SER A 65 2.79 14.79 -9.35
N PRO A 66 2.61 14.43 -8.06
CA PRO A 66 3.40 15.02 -6.99
C PRO A 66 4.90 14.77 -7.23
N ASP A 67 5.72 15.76 -6.94
CA ASP A 67 7.17 15.70 -7.04
C ASP A 67 7.84 15.11 -5.78
N GLN A 68 7.08 14.94 -4.69
CA GLN A 68 7.55 14.39 -3.43
C GLN A 68 6.57 13.33 -2.89
N LEU A 69 7.11 12.40 -2.10
CA LEU A 69 6.34 11.47 -1.31
C LEU A 69 5.78 12.15 -0.04
N LEU A 70 4.82 11.50 0.61
CA LEU A 70 4.36 11.91 1.95
C LEU A 70 5.56 11.94 2.92
N PRO A 71 5.64 12.96 3.78
CA PRO A 71 6.73 13.07 4.74
C PRO A 71 6.65 12.00 5.82
N GLU A 72 7.80 11.47 6.27
CA GLU A 72 7.84 10.47 7.35
C GLU A 72 7.20 10.95 8.66
N ALA A 73 7.12 12.27 8.88
CA ALA A 73 6.47 12.86 10.04
C ALA A 73 4.97 12.49 10.16
N GLU A 74 4.31 12.11 9.06
CA GLU A 74 2.94 11.59 9.08
C GLU A 74 2.84 10.17 9.66
N PHE A 75 3.98 9.51 9.91
CA PHE A 75 4.08 8.11 10.34
C PHE A 75 4.90 7.94 11.63
N GLU A 76 5.00 8.96 12.47
CA GLU A 76 5.84 8.91 13.68
C GLU A 76 5.39 7.87 14.69
N THR A 77 4.08 7.67 14.83
CA THR A 77 3.51 6.65 15.72
C THR A 77 2.73 5.60 14.94
N ILE A 78 2.50 4.44 15.57
CA ILE A 78 1.68 3.38 15.00
C ILE A 78 0.25 3.87 14.73
N GLU A 79 -0.30 4.70 15.61
CA GLU A 79 -1.65 5.28 15.46
C GLU A 79 -1.72 6.23 14.26
N MET A 80 -0.71 7.09 14.07
CA MET A 80 -0.63 7.99 12.91
C MET A 80 -0.52 7.19 11.61
N ALA A 81 0.37 6.20 11.57
CA ALA A 81 0.55 5.33 10.42
C ALA A 81 -0.73 4.52 10.09
N THR A 82 -1.40 4.00 11.12
CA THR A 82 -2.66 3.26 10.98
C THR A 82 -3.75 4.14 10.38
N ARG A 83 -3.93 5.34 10.92
CA ARG A 83 -4.93 6.29 10.42
C ARG A 83 -4.66 6.67 8.97
N ARG A 84 -3.40 7.03 8.66
CA ARG A 84 -3.03 7.49 7.33
C ARG A 84 -3.20 6.41 6.27
N LEU A 85 -2.78 5.18 6.55
CA LEU A 85 -2.95 4.07 5.61
C LEU A 85 -4.43 3.73 5.41
N ALA A 86 -5.25 3.75 6.47
CA ALA A 86 -6.69 3.53 6.35
C ALA A 86 -7.42 4.63 5.53
N GLU A 87 -6.94 5.88 5.59
CA GLU A 87 -7.42 6.97 4.73
C GLU A 87 -7.09 6.70 3.26
N ILE A 88 -5.86 6.31 2.97
CA ILE A 88 -5.40 5.98 1.60
C ILE A 88 -6.17 4.77 1.05
N ASP A 89 -6.35 3.71 1.83
CA ASP A 89 -7.14 2.53 1.43
C ASP A 89 -8.58 2.91 1.04
N ARG A 90 -9.22 3.80 1.82
CA ARG A 90 -10.57 4.29 1.51
C ARG A 90 -10.60 5.11 0.22
N GLU A 91 -9.64 6.01 0.03
CA GLU A 91 -9.54 6.82 -1.17
C GLU A 91 -9.26 5.98 -2.43
N LEU A 92 -8.43 4.95 -2.31
CA LEU A 92 -8.18 3.96 -3.36
C LEU A 92 -9.46 3.18 -3.69
N TRP A 93 -10.20 2.76 -2.66
CA TRP A 93 -11.49 2.09 -2.84
C TRP A 93 -12.49 2.98 -3.59
N ASP A 94 -12.65 4.23 -3.17
CA ASP A 94 -13.54 5.20 -3.82
C ASP A 94 -13.16 5.39 -5.29
N TYR A 95 -11.86 5.48 -5.59
CA TYR A 95 -11.37 5.59 -6.96
C TYR A 95 -11.74 4.36 -7.81
N VAL A 96 -11.43 3.15 -7.36
CA VAL A 96 -11.62 1.93 -8.16
C VAL A 96 -13.08 1.52 -8.31
N THR A 97 -13.95 1.92 -7.39
CA THR A 97 -15.40 1.65 -7.50
C THR A 97 -16.05 2.40 -8.65
N GLY A 98 -15.51 3.55 -9.04
CA GLY A 98 -15.98 4.37 -10.15
C GLY A 98 -15.53 3.90 -11.55
N LEU A 99 -14.61 2.92 -11.63
CA LEU A 99 -14.01 2.50 -12.90
C LEU A 99 -14.91 1.50 -13.65
N ASN A 100 -14.95 1.66 -14.99
CA ASN A 100 -15.54 0.72 -15.94
C ASN A 100 -14.47 0.06 -16.83
N GLU A 101 -14.86 -0.85 -17.73
CA GLU A 101 -13.92 -1.59 -18.61
C GLU A 101 -13.13 -0.65 -19.52
N THR A 102 -13.77 0.35 -20.11
CA THR A 102 -13.11 1.32 -20.99
C THR A 102 -12.05 2.13 -20.24
N ASP A 103 -12.32 2.50 -18.96
CA ASP A 103 -11.32 3.17 -18.13
C ASP A 103 -10.08 2.31 -17.92
N LEU A 104 -10.26 1.01 -17.67
CA LEU A 104 -9.15 0.07 -17.39
C LEU A 104 -8.22 -0.10 -18.60
N GLU A 105 -8.75 -0.05 -19.82
CA GLU A 105 -7.99 -0.10 -21.06
C GLU A 105 -7.34 1.24 -21.42
N GLY A 106 -7.84 2.33 -20.83
CA GLY A 106 -7.33 3.68 -21.03
C GLY A 106 -5.92 3.87 -20.52
N ARG A 107 -5.23 4.89 -21.04
CA ARG A 107 -3.89 5.25 -20.58
C ARG A 107 -3.95 6.41 -19.60
N ARG A 108 -2.95 6.46 -18.72
CA ARG A 108 -2.74 7.60 -17.82
C ARG A 108 -1.31 8.10 -17.99
N ASP A 109 -1.19 9.40 -18.22
CA ASP A 109 0.09 10.09 -18.27
C ASP A 109 0.45 10.57 -16.88
N TYR A 110 1.70 10.45 -16.52
CA TYR A 110 2.21 10.94 -15.23
C TYR A 110 3.70 11.27 -15.32
N VAL A 111 4.17 12.04 -14.33
CA VAL A 111 5.58 12.36 -14.16
C VAL A 111 6.08 11.72 -12.86
N THR A 112 7.27 11.12 -12.88
CA THR A 112 7.89 10.58 -11.67
C THR A 112 8.44 11.70 -10.78
N THR A 113 8.78 11.38 -9.53
CA THR A 113 9.47 12.30 -8.62
C THR A 113 10.84 12.76 -9.13
N GLU A 114 11.40 12.05 -10.13
CA GLU A 114 12.64 12.44 -10.83
C GLU A 114 12.38 13.34 -12.06
N GLY A 115 11.13 13.74 -12.31
CA GLY A 115 10.75 14.57 -13.46
C GLY A 115 10.64 13.82 -14.79
N LYS A 116 10.62 12.47 -14.80
CA LYS A 116 10.52 11.67 -16.03
C LYS A 116 9.05 11.42 -16.39
N PRO A 117 8.60 11.76 -17.63
CA PRO A 117 7.24 11.48 -18.08
C PRO A 117 7.09 10.01 -18.49
N TYR A 118 5.93 9.44 -18.17
CA TYR A 118 5.50 8.11 -18.59
C TYR A 118 4.02 8.08 -18.95
N SER A 119 3.63 7.06 -19.70
CA SER A 119 2.24 6.76 -20.03
C SER A 119 2.04 5.24 -19.91
N ASN A 120 1.14 4.82 -19.03
CA ASN A 120 0.84 3.41 -18.83
C ASN A 120 -0.67 3.13 -18.95
N VAL A 121 -1.02 1.90 -19.27
CA VAL A 121 -2.41 1.44 -19.23
C VAL A 121 -2.86 1.41 -17.77
N LEU A 122 -4.09 1.89 -17.52
CA LEU A 122 -4.60 2.04 -16.15
C LEU A 122 -4.57 0.73 -15.37
N GLN A 123 -5.02 -0.39 -15.97
CA GLN A 123 -5.00 -1.68 -15.28
C GLN A 123 -3.60 -2.13 -14.87
N ASP A 124 -2.56 -1.80 -15.64
CA ASP A 124 -1.19 -2.16 -15.31
C ASP A 124 -0.67 -1.35 -14.12
N MET A 125 -1.07 -0.08 -14.02
CA MET A 125 -0.76 0.78 -12.87
C MET A 125 -1.45 0.27 -11.60
N LEU A 126 -2.70 -0.18 -11.69
CA LEU A 126 -3.45 -0.76 -10.56
C LEU A 126 -2.83 -2.08 -10.10
N LEU A 127 -2.42 -2.95 -11.04
CA LEU A 127 -1.69 -4.19 -10.72
C LEU A 127 -0.34 -3.90 -10.08
N HIS A 128 0.40 -2.91 -10.61
CA HIS A 128 1.66 -2.49 -10.02
C HIS A 128 1.48 -2.06 -8.56
N LEU A 129 0.45 -1.25 -8.27
CA LEU A 129 0.17 -0.80 -6.90
C LEU A 129 -0.02 -1.99 -5.95
N ILE A 130 -0.87 -2.95 -6.29
CA ILE A 130 -1.13 -4.15 -5.48
C ILE A 130 0.14 -4.98 -5.29
N ASN A 131 0.91 -5.19 -6.35
CA ASN A 131 2.17 -5.95 -6.30
C ASN A 131 3.22 -5.24 -5.43
N HIS A 132 3.37 -3.93 -5.56
CA HIS A 132 4.27 -3.11 -4.76
C HIS A 132 3.90 -3.15 -3.28
N SER A 133 2.62 -2.99 -2.96
CA SER A 133 2.12 -3.09 -1.59
C SER A 133 2.38 -4.46 -0.98
N SER A 134 2.18 -5.55 -1.75
CA SER A 134 2.47 -6.92 -1.30
C SER A 134 3.95 -7.13 -1.01
N TYR A 135 4.83 -6.57 -1.86
CA TYR A 135 6.28 -6.62 -1.66
C TYR A 135 6.70 -5.94 -0.34
N HIS A 136 6.20 -4.73 -0.08
CA HIS A 136 6.56 -3.99 1.15
C HIS A 136 5.90 -4.58 2.40
N ARG A 137 4.70 -5.14 2.33
CA ARG A 137 4.11 -5.91 3.43
C ARG A 137 4.99 -7.11 3.82
N GLY A 138 5.53 -7.81 2.84
CA GLY A 138 6.51 -8.88 3.09
C GLY A 138 7.77 -8.40 3.80
N GLN A 139 8.28 -7.22 3.46
CA GLN A 139 9.40 -6.60 4.15
C GLN A 139 9.04 -6.27 5.61
N VAL A 140 7.91 -5.61 5.87
CA VAL A 140 7.46 -5.33 7.25
C VAL A 140 7.30 -6.62 8.05
N ALA A 141 6.70 -7.66 7.46
CA ALA A 141 6.57 -8.97 8.12
C ALA A 141 7.93 -9.59 8.49
N SER A 142 8.95 -9.43 7.65
CA SER A 142 10.31 -9.86 7.94
C SER A 142 10.94 -9.05 9.09
N LEU A 143 10.74 -7.73 9.10
CA LEU A 143 11.26 -6.84 10.14
C LEU A 143 10.57 -7.08 11.48
N LEU A 144 9.26 -7.38 11.50
CA LEU A 144 8.54 -7.77 12.72
C LEU A 144 9.18 -8.98 13.39
N ARG A 145 9.55 -10.01 12.61
CA ARG A 145 10.24 -11.18 13.17
C ARG A 145 11.61 -10.85 13.78
N GLN A 146 12.33 -9.87 13.21
CA GLN A 146 13.63 -9.43 13.75
C GLN A 146 13.49 -8.70 15.09
N VAL A 147 12.32 -8.15 15.39
CA VAL A 147 12.02 -7.56 16.70
C VAL A 147 11.15 -8.46 17.59
N GLU A 148 11.15 -9.76 17.30
CA GLU A 148 10.43 -10.79 18.06
C GLU A 148 8.90 -10.58 18.12
N ALA A 149 8.33 -9.94 17.09
CA ALA A 149 6.89 -9.80 16.91
C ALA A 149 6.38 -10.79 15.85
N THR A 150 5.14 -11.24 16.00
CA THR A 150 4.52 -12.21 15.08
C THR A 150 3.65 -11.49 14.05
N PRO A 151 4.04 -11.47 12.75
CA PRO A 151 3.20 -10.90 11.71
C PRO A 151 2.01 -11.81 11.39
N LEU A 152 0.87 -11.23 11.14
CA LEU A 152 -0.28 -11.94 10.56
C LEU A 152 -0.03 -12.21 9.07
N ALA A 153 -0.44 -13.39 8.59
CA ALA A 153 -0.32 -13.72 7.17
C ALA A 153 -1.22 -12.84 6.30
N THR A 154 -0.69 -12.36 5.17
CA THR A 154 -1.36 -11.44 4.24
C THR A 154 -1.49 -12.02 2.83
N ASP A 155 -1.36 -13.34 2.66
CA ASP A 155 -1.42 -14.00 1.36
C ASP A 155 -2.80 -13.84 0.72
N LEU A 156 -2.82 -13.54 -0.58
CA LEU A 156 -4.06 -13.38 -1.35
C LEU A 156 -4.97 -14.61 -1.26
N ILE A 157 -4.40 -15.81 -1.26
CA ILE A 157 -5.21 -17.03 -1.21
C ILE A 157 -5.98 -17.16 0.11
N LEU A 158 -5.46 -16.63 1.22
CA LEU A 158 -6.18 -16.63 2.51
C LEU A 158 -7.41 -15.72 2.44
N TYR A 159 -7.27 -14.55 1.81
CA TYR A 159 -8.38 -13.65 1.58
C TYR A 159 -9.46 -14.31 0.69
N LEU A 160 -9.06 -14.89 -0.43
CA LEU A 160 -9.99 -15.53 -1.37
C LEU A 160 -10.73 -16.71 -0.74
N ARG A 161 -10.06 -17.53 0.08
CA ARG A 161 -10.70 -18.61 0.84
C ARG A 161 -11.71 -18.11 1.87
N ALA A 162 -11.48 -16.95 2.46
CA ALA A 162 -12.42 -16.33 3.40
C ALA A 162 -13.69 -15.78 2.71
N LEU A 163 -13.65 -15.57 1.39
CA LEU A 163 -14.82 -15.15 0.60
C LEU A 163 -15.65 -16.35 0.09
N SER A 164 -15.04 -17.53 0.07
CA SER A 164 -15.73 -18.75 -0.39
C SER A 164 -16.49 -19.36 0.76
N PRO A 165 -17.79 -19.70 0.59
CA PRO A 165 -18.61 -20.32 1.62
C PRO A 165 -18.13 -21.72 2.04
#